data_2a96e3d21c8026a5ed6961b6fd60cf3e
#
_entry.id   2a96e3d21c8026a5ed6961b6fd60cf3e
#
_cell.length_a   1.000
_cell.length_b   1.000
_cell.length_c   1.000
_cell.angle_alpha   90.00
_cell.angle_beta   90.00
_cell.angle_gamma   90.00
#
_symmetry.space_group_name_H-M   'P 1'
#
loop_
_entity.id
_entity.type
_entity.pdbx_description
1 polymer ?
#
loop_
_entity_poly.entity_id
_entity_poly.type
_entity_poly.pdbx_seq_one_letter_code
_entity_poly.pdbx_strand_id
1 'polypeptide(L)'
;MYNKKQFIRVIQELESCDNSLMWKTSKGKQLPMCDRRVAQLVQLKILVPIRQGSNVTYFNESHIERYLDCTKLKNKGFKIPQIASLYAWGINAKNIDMTQYQNRKLTNEDKKRIIDTIEQLTKLLKKDL
;
A
#
# COMPACT_ATOMS: atom_id res chain seq x y z
N MET A 1 -19.54 4.97 -6.40
CA MET A 1 -18.57 3.92 -6.78
C MET A 1 -17.90 4.25 -8.10
N TYR A 2 -16.66 3.82 -8.27
CA TYR A 2 -15.85 4.13 -9.43
C TYR A 2 -15.54 2.86 -10.21
N ASN A 3 -15.63 2.92 -11.55
CA ASN A 3 -15.03 1.87 -12.36
C ASN A 3 -13.50 2.04 -12.36
N LYS A 4 -12.77 1.11 -12.99
CA LYS A 4 -11.30 1.13 -12.97
C LYS A 4 -10.72 2.45 -13.51
N LYS A 5 -11.26 2.95 -14.63
CA LYS A 5 -10.79 4.20 -15.24
C LYS A 5 -11.06 5.41 -14.36
N GLN A 6 -12.24 5.46 -13.75
CA GLN A 6 -12.60 6.54 -12.83
C GLN A 6 -11.74 6.52 -11.58
N PHE A 7 -11.48 5.34 -11.02
CA PHE A 7 -10.61 5.15 -9.87
C PHE A 7 -9.20 5.67 -10.15
N ILE A 8 -8.62 5.28 -11.31
CA ILE A 8 -7.29 5.75 -11.72
C ILE A 8 -7.28 7.27 -11.85
N ARG A 9 -8.30 7.83 -12.46
CA ARG A 9 -8.40 9.29 -12.67
C ARG A 9 -8.47 10.04 -11.34
N VAL A 10 -9.26 9.54 -10.38
CA VAL A 10 -9.35 10.16 -9.05
C VAL A 10 -8.00 10.16 -8.36
N ILE A 11 -7.28 9.05 -8.40
CA ILE A 11 -5.94 8.96 -7.82
C ILE A 11 -4.98 9.92 -8.53
N GLN A 12 -5.00 9.98 -9.85
CA GLN A 12 -4.14 10.90 -10.61
C GLN A 12 -4.42 12.36 -10.27
N GLU A 13 -5.67 12.72 -10.06
CA GLU A 13 -6.04 14.08 -9.63
C GLU A 13 -5.49 14.39 -8.24
N LEU A 14 -5.60 13.45 -7.31
CA LEU A 14 -5.01 13.61 -5.97
C LEU A 14 -3.50 13.74 -6.04
N GLU A 15 -2.84 12.95 -6.87
CA GLU A 15 -1.40 13.02 -7.06
C GLU A 15 -0.93 14.34 -7.67
N SER A 16 -1.74 14.93 -8.55
CA SER A 16 -1.42 16.24 -9.15
C SER A 16 -1.60 17.38 -8.14
N CYS A 17 -2.50 17.24 -7.18
CA CYS A 17 -2.69 18.22 -6.10
C CYS A 17 -1.61 18.09 -5.02
N ASP A 18 -1.08 16.91 -4.80
CA ASP A 18 -0.05 16.64 -3.80
C ASP A 18 0.93 15.59 -4.35
N ASN A 19 2.08 16.05 -4.81
CA ASN A 19 3.10 15.17 -5.38
C ASN A 19 3.67 14.16 -4.39
N SER A 20 3.52 14.40 -3.08
CA SER A 20 3.96 13.44 -2.07
C SER A 20 3.16 12.15 -2.08
N LEU A 21 1.97 12.15 -2.72
CA LEU A 21 1.14 10.97 -2.87
C LEU A 21 1.59 10.06 -4.01
N MET A 22 2.52 10.50 -4.85
CA MET A 22 3.08 9.66 -5.91
C MET A 22 4.09 8.68 -5.33
N TRP A 23 4.16 7.50 -5.94
CA TRP A 23 5.20 6.54 -5.61
C TRP A 23 6.55 7.06 -6.08
N LYS A 24 7.59 6.79 -5.28
CA LYS A 24 8.95 7.20 -5.61
C LYS A 24 9.82 5.98 -5.91
N THR A 25 10.66 6.09 -6.95
CA THR A 25 11.70 5.09 -7.21
C THR A 25 12.85 5.28 -6.23
N SER A 26 13.77 4.32 -6.18
CA SER A 26 15.00 4.42 -5.38
C SER A 26 15.84 5.66 -5.73
N LYS A 27 15.69 6.16 -6.96
CA LYS A 27 16.37 7.37 -7.44
C LYS A 27 15.60 8.66 -7.15
N GLY A 28 14.45 8.56 -6.45
CA GLY A 28 13.64 9.72 -6.14
C GLY A 28 12.69 10.18 -7.23
N LYS A 29 12.62 9.45 -8.35
CA LYS A 29 11.71 9.79 -9.45
C LYS A 29 10.27 9.46 -9.04
N GLN A 30 9.36 10.41 -9.25
CA GLN A 30 7.94 10.23 -8.96
C GLN A 30 7.24 9.46 -10.09
N LEU A 31 6.44 8.46 -9.72
CA LEU A 31 5.69 7.64 -10.66
C LEU A 31 4.19 7.82 -10.40
N PRO A 32 3.45 8.37 -11.36
CA PRO A 32 2.00 8.54 -11.20
C PRO A 32 1.28 7.19 -11.29
N MET A 33 0.05 7.18 -10.79
CA MET A 33 -0.84 6.04 -10.89
C MET A 33 -1.04 5.62 -12.35
N CYS A 34 -1.07 4.33 -12.60
CA CYS A 34 -1.31 3.78 -13.92
C CYS A 34 -2.11 2.47 -13.84
N ASP A 35 -2.61 2.05 -14.98
CA ASP A 35 -3.42 0.84 -15.12
C ASP A 35 -2.68 -0.42 -14.64
N ARG A 36 -1.41 -0.55 -15.01
CA ARG A 36 -0.57 -1.68 -14.60
C ARG A 36 -0.45 -1.78 -13.08
N ARG A 37 -0.36 -0.65 -12.39
CA ARG A 37 -0.26 -0.63 -10.93
C ARG A 37 -1.53 -1.14 -10.27
N VAL A 38 -2.70 -0.74 -10.77
CA VAL A 38 -3.98 -1.24 -10.27
C VAL A 38 -4.04 -2.75 -10.40
N ALA A 39 -3.68 -3.28 -11.57
CA ALA A 39 -3.67 -4.72 -11.82
C ALA A 39 -2.74 -5.45 -10.85
N GLN A 40 -1.55 -4.91 -10.59
CA GLN A 40 -0.61 -5.48 -9.64
C GLN A 40 -1.17 -5.50 -8.21
N LEU A 41 -1.75 -4.40 -7.76
CA LEU A 41 -2.31 -4.30 -6.41
C LEU A 41 -3.51 -5.21 -6.22
N VAL A 42 -4.33 -5.39 -7.25
CA VAL A 42 -5.45 -6.34 -7.21
C VAL A 42 -4.93 -7.78 -7.15
N GLN A 43 -3.90 -8.09 -7.94
CA GLN A 43 -3.30 -9.42 -7.95
C GLN A 43 -2.72 -9.79 -6.59
N LEU A 44 -2.11 -8.84 -5.88
CA LEU A 44 -1.53 -9.05 -4.56
C LEU A 44 -2.55 -8.91 -3.43
N LYS A 45 -3.82 -8.68 -3.74
CA LYS A 45 -4.92 -8.50 -2.79
C LYS A 45 -4.75 -7.30 -1.86
N ILE A 46 -3.93 -6.34 -2.24
CA ILE A 46 -3.85 -5.05 -1.57
C ILE A 46 -5.14 -4.27 -1.84
N LEU A 47 -5.62 -4.28 -3.07
CA LEU A 47 -6.92 -3.76 -3.45
C LEU A 47 -7.84 -4.94 -3.81
N VAL A 48 -8.97 -5.04 -3.14
CA VAL A 48 -9.98 -6.07 -3.41
C VAL A 48 -11.21 -5.37 -3.96
N PRO A 49 -11.37 -5.31 -5.30
CA PRO A 49 -12.51 -4.60 -5.90
C PRO A 49 -13.82 -5.29 -5.56
N ILE A 50 -14.89 -4.49 -5.56
CA ILE A 50 -16.24 -4.97 -5.35
C ILE A 50 -16.75 -5.50 -6.68
N ARG A 51 -17.21 -6.74 -6.71
CA ARG A 51 -17.79 -7.34 -7.92
C ARG A 51 -19.31 -7.24 -7.86
N GLN A 52 -19.89 -6.65 -8.91
CA GLN A 52 -21.32 -6.67 -9.14
C GLN A 52 -21.59 -7.38 -10.47
N GLY A 53 -22.25 -8.53 -10.41
CA GLY A 53 -22.46 -9.36 -11.59
C GLY A 53 -21.19 -10.12 -11.99
N SER A 54 -21.20 -10.74 -13.18
CA SER A 54 -20.14 -11.66 -13.59
C SER A 54 -18.86 -10.96 -14.07
N ASN A 55 -18.93 -9.71 -14.57
CA ASN A 55 -17.80 -9.07 -15.25
C ASN A 55 -17.53 -7.62 -14.84
N VAL A 56 -18.27 -7.08 -13.88
CA VAL A 56 -18.14 -5.66 -13.55
C VAL A 56 -17.53 -5.51 -12.17
N THR A 57 -16.40 -4.81 -12.09
CA THR A 57 -15.72 -4.51 -10.85
C THR A 57 -15.77 -3.02 -10.56
N TYR A 58 -15.96 -2.68 -9.30
CA TYR A 58 -16.03 -1.29 -8.83
C TYR A 58 -15.09 -1.06 -7.68
N PHE A 59 -14.69 0.20 -7.53
CA PHE A 59 -13.90 0.69 -6.41
C PHE A 59 -14.69 1.76 -5.67
N ASN A 60 -14.46 1.91 -4.37
CA ASN A 60 -15.07 2.97 -3.59
C ASN A 60 -14.00 3.76 -2.85
N GLU A 61 -14.42 4.65 -1.96
CA GLU A 61 -13.50 5.51 -1.21
C GLU A 61 -12.57 4.71 -0.31
N SER A 62 -12.99 3.55 0.20
CA SER A 62 -12.11 2.71 1.03
C SER A 62 -10.91 2.21 0.24
N HIS A 63 -11.06 1.99 -1.07
CA HIS A 63 -9.94 1.60 -1.94
C HIS A 63 -8.98 2.77 -2.15
N ILE A 64 -9.49 3.98 -2.23
CA ILE A 64 -8.66 5.18 -2.31
C ILE A 64 -7.82 5.32 -1.03
N GLU A 65 -8.44 5.16 0.14
CA GLU A 65 -7.75 5.20 1.42
C GLU A 65 -6.69 4.11 1.51
N ARG A 66 -7.02 2.90 1.08
CA ARG A 66 -6.07 1.77 1.05
C ARG A 66 -4.89 2.08 0.14
N TYR A 67 -5.14 2.64 -1.02
CA TYR A 67 -4.06 3.03 -1.94
C TYR A 67 -3.15 4.10 -1.34
N LEU A 68 -3.73 5.11 -0.70
CA LEU A 68 -2.95 6.16 -0.04
C LEU A 68 -2.13 5.61 1.13
N ASP A 69 -2.69 4.67 1.89
CA ASP A 69 -1.96 3.97 2.95
C ASP A 69 -0.79 3.17 2.38
N CYS A 70 -1.02 2.45 1.29
CA CYS A 70 0.01 1.71 0.57
C CYS A 70 1.13 2.65 0.09
N THR A 71 0.76 3.82 -0.43
CA THR A 71 1.72 4.84 -0.86
C THR A 71 2.61 5.30 0.29
N LYS A 72 2.03 5.52 1.48
CA LYS A 72 2.80 5.88 2.67
C LYS A 72 3.84 4.82 3.01
N LEU A 73 3.44 3.56 3.01
CA LEU A 73 4.34 2.44 3.29
C LEU A 73 5.42 2.31 2.23
N LYS A 74 5.04 2.43 0.96
CA LYS A 74 5.98 2.33 -0.16
C LYS A 74 7.05 3.43 -0.08
N ASN A 75 6.63 4.66 0.23
CA ASN A 75 7.54 5.80 0.32
C ASN A 75 8.42 5.76 1.58
N LYS A 76 8.08 4.92 2.55
CA LYS A 76 8.92 4.66 3.72
C LYS A 76 9.95 3.55 3.48
N GLY A 77 9.93 2.90 2.34
CA GLY A 77 10.91 1.90 1.95
C GLY A 77 10.42 0.47 1.95
N PHE A 78 9.15 0.22 2.24
CA PHE A 78 8.59 -1.14 2.15
C PHE A 78 8.42 -1.54 0.69
N LYS A 79 8.74 -2.79 0.39
CA LYS A 79 8.47 -3.36 -0.93
C LYS A 79 7.01 -3.79 -1.04
N ILE A 80 6.47 -3.80 -2.25
CA ILE A 80 5.06 -4.14 -2.47
C ILE A 80 4.68 -5.51 -1.90
N PRO A 81 5.46 -6.60 -2.07
CA PRO A 81 5.13 -7.87 -1.44
C PRO A 81 5.09 -7.81 0.09
N GLN A 82 5.94 -7.00 0.71
CA GLN A 82 5.92 -6.78 2.15
C GLN A 82 4.65 -6.07 2.59
N ILE A 83 4.21 -5.06 1.84
CA ILE A 83 2.96 -4.34 2.09
C ILE A 83 1.77 -5.28 1.99
N ALA A 84 1.75 -6.14 0.97
CA ALA A 84 0.70 -7.15 0.83
C ALA A 84 0.63 -8.06 2.05
N SER A 85 1.77 -8.49 2.57
CA SER A 85 1.83 -9.31 3.79
C SER A 85 1.32 -8.56 5.01
N LEU A 86 1.68 -7.29 5.17
CA LEU A 86 1.21 -6.45 6.27
C LEU A 86 -0.33 -6.38 6.26
N TYR A 87 -0.92 -6.13 5.12
CA TYR A 87 -2.38 -6.04 5.01
C TYR A 87 -3.06 -7.39 5.25
N ALA A 88 -2.44 -8.48 4.81
CA ALA A 88 -2.96 -9.82 5.09
C ALA A 88 -3.03 -10.10 6.60
N TRP A 89 -2.17 -9.47 7.39
CA TRP A 89 -2.15 -9.60 8.86
C TRP A 89 -2.95 -8.51 9.57
N GLY A 90 -3.66 -7.66 8.83
CA GLY A 90 -4.44 -6.57 9.41
C GLY A 90 -3.61 -5.39 9.89
N ILE A 91 -2.36 -5.27 9.45
CA ILE A 91 -1.46 -4.17 9.82
C ILE A 91 -1.47 -3.12 8.70
N ASN A 92 -1.70 -1.87 9.07
CA ASN A 92 -1.66 -0.74 8.13
C ASN A 92 -0.62 0.29 8.60
N ALA A 93 -0.48 1.39 7.87
CA ALA A 93 0.51 2.41 8.19
C ALA A 93 0.33 3.02 9.59
N LYS A 94 -0.89 3.04 10.11
CA LYS A 94 -1.17 3.56 11.45
C LYS A 94 -0.67 2.63 12.57
N ASN A 95 -0.60 1.33 12.31
CA ASN A 95 -0.13 0.34 13.29
C ASN A 95 1.38 0.35 13.43
N ILE A 96 2.09 0.88 12.44
CA ILE A 96 3.54 1.02 12.47
C ILE A 96 3.87 2.41 13.01
N ASP A 97 4.71 2.47 14.05
CA ASP A 97 5.15 3.76 14.57
C ASP A 97 6.11 4.40 13.58
N MET A 98 5.56 5.25 12.73
CA MET A 98 6.32 5.93 11.68
C MET A 98 7.10 7.14 12.20
N THR A 99 6.77 7.65 13.40
CA THR A 99 7.44 8.82 13.94
C THR A 99 8.90 8.56 14.24
N GLN A 100 9.24 7.33 14.62
CA GLN A 100 10.63 6.94 14.88
C GLN A 100 11.46 6.91 13.60
N TYR A 101 10.82 6.77 12.44
CA TYR A 101 11.50 6.57 11.16
C TYR A 101 11.41 7.78 10.23
N GLN A 102 10.56 8.76 10.56
CA GLN A 102 10.36 9.95 9.70
C GLN A 102 11.57 10.87 9.64
N ASN A 103 12.38 10.91 10.68
CA ASN A 103 13.48 11.86 10.83
C ASN A 103 14.86 11.25 10.55
N ARG A 104 14.92 10.02 10.09
CA ARG A 104 16.19 9.37 9.75
C ARG A 104 15.99 8.37 8.62
N LYS A 105 17.06 8.19 7.83
CA LYS A 105 17.05 7.16 6.80
C LYS A 105 16.94 5.79 7.49
N LEU A 106 16.10 4.92 6.92
CA LEU A 106 16.02 3.54 7.37
C LEU A 106 17.36 2.85 7.11
N THR A 107 18.05 2.49 8.17
CA THR A 107 19.25 1.68 8.07
C THR A 107 18.86 0.22 7.79
N ASN A 108 19.85 -0.60 7.40
CA ASN A 108 19.61 -2.03 7.22
C ASN A 108 19.14 -2.69 8.54
N GLU A 109 19.61 -2.20 9.68
CA GLU A 109 19.16 -2.66 10.99
C GLU A 109 17.70 -2.32 11.26
N ASP A 110 17.28 -1.12 10.92
CA ASP A 110 15.89 -0.69 11.09
C ASP A 110 14.96 -1.55 10.23
N LYS A 111 15.34 -1.82 8.99
CA LYS A 111 14.58 -2.70 8.09
C LYS A 111 14.48 -4.11 8.65
N LYS A 112 15.58 -4.62 9.21
CA LYS A 112 15.62 -5.95 9.82
C LYS A 112 14.70 -6.03 11.04
N ARG A 113 14.68 -5.01 11.90
CA ARG A 113 13.78 -4.96 13.06
C ARG A 113 12.32 -4.99 12.65
N ILE A 114 11.97 -4.25 11.61
CA ILE A 114 10.59 -4.22 11.08
C ILE A 114 10.22 -5.61 10.57
N ILE A 115 11.08 -6.25 9.80
CA ILE A 115 10.86 -7.61 9.29
C ILE A 115 10.73 -8.60 10.44
N ASP A 116 11.60 -8.54 11.45
CA ASP A 116 11.54 -9.42 12.62
C ASP A 116 10.23 -9.24 13.38
N THR A 117 9.76 -8.00 13.55
CA THR A 117 8.47 -7.71 14.18
C THR A 117 7.32 -8.33 13.40
N ILE A 118 7.34 -8.20 12.08
CA ILE A 118 6.33 -8.80 11.19
C ILE A 118 6.33 -10.33 11.33
N GLU A 119 7.50 -10.95 11.36
CA GLU A 119 7.65 -12.39 11.51
C GLU A 119 7.11 -12.88 12.87
N GLN A 120 7.38 -12.13 13.95
CA GLN A 120 6.85 -12.45 15.27
C GLN A 120 5.34 -12.38 15.30
N LEU A 121 4.74 -11.34 14.71
CA LEU A 121 3.29 -11.21 14.61
C LEU A 121 2.69 -12.35 13.81
N THR A 122 3.35 -12.77 12.72
CA THR A 122 2.91 -13.90 11.91
C THR A 122 2.89 -15.19 12.73
N LYS A 123 3.92 -15.43 13.53
CA LYS A 123 3.99 -16.62 14.40
C LYS A 123 2.88 -16.62 15.44
N LEU A 124 2.60 -15.47 16.05
CA LEU A 124 1.51 -15.35 17.01
C LEU A 124 0.15 -15.62 16.39
N LEU A 125 -0.10 -15.09 15.20
CA LEU A 125 -1.34 -15.32 14.48
C LEU A 125 -1.51 -16.79 14.07
N LYS A 126 -0.43 -17.47 13.71
CA LYS A 126 -0.48 -18.89 13.35
C LYS A 126 -0.73 -19.78 14.56
N LYS A 127 -0.30 -19.39 15.76
CA LYS A 127 -0.56 -20.16 16.98
C LYS A 127 -2.01 -20.10 17.40
N ASP A 128 -2.71 -19.03 17.09
CA ASP A 128 -4.13 -18.84 17.45
C ASP A 128 -5.09 -19.49 16.45
N LEU A 129 -4.56 -20.02 15.37
CA LEU A 129 -5.32 -20.79 14.40
C LEU A 129 -5.20 -22.28 14.69
#